data_70eddc7c884a5c045939d9fae3b98fd4
#
_entry.id   70eddc7c884a5c045939d9fae3b98fd4
#
_cell.length_a   1.000
_cell.length_b   1.000
_cell.length_c   1.000
_cell.angle_alpha   90.00
_cell.angle_beta   90.00
_cell.angle_gamma   90.00
#
_symmetry.space_group_name_H-M   'P 1'
#
loop_
_entity.id
_entity.type
_entity.pdbx_description
1 polymer ?
#
loop_
_entity_poly.entity_id
_entity_poly.type
_entity_poly.pdbx_seq_one_letter_code
_entity_poly.pdbx_strand_id
1 'polypeptide(L)'
;MSRYAFYSLTVTFTILSVLGQVSTSIYSPFFFDLATLYASQVSIIEQSVAVFLVAFSVSQLASGIVCDYINKQKFLFYGILVFIAGTLVAALASEESTFLIGRVVQGLGGGVGVSVSRGLSRQIFSEKQLNTSLSLINIAFAIAPAIAPLVGTIIGESLGISAIFYFVLVMGLLALFSLFSVSNILSGFMPPISDNVFSNTLVLIKSTIMKLVSVGMASGLLYGIAFCFITIAPSMVMQQFELSKIQFSVYSLLATLSFVVGSVFNIRLTSLSPLQKFRVSSLCLAALSVLFALTVFSSSQSGLVSILAYCYITFFFIGIAMPCSVTIMLGYSETSAGFLAALTGFFHLTGAAIGAYVVTLLTLEPTEAFSLATCALSIASIAICFTLKKH
;
A
#
# COMPACT_ATOMS: atom_id res chain seq x y z
N MET A 1 -20.03 -10.02 -22.28
CA MET A 1 -20.31 -10.50 -20.90
C MET A 1 -21.57 -9.84 -20.38
N SER A 2 -22.43 -10.55 -19.62
CA SER A 2 -23.63 -9.99 -19.02
C SER A 2 -23.27 -8.90 -17.96
N ARG A 3 -24.19 -7.95 -17.72
CA ARG A 3 -24.00 -6.92 -16.68
C ARG A 3 -23.79 -7.54 -15.29
N TYR A 4 -24.55 -8.60 -14.98
CA TYR A 4 -24.43 -9.31 -13.72
C TYR A 4 -23.01 -9.90 -13.53
N ALA A 5 -22.51 -10.64 -14.52
CA ALA A 5 -21.18 -11.24 -14.47
C ALA A 5 -20.08 -10.17 -14.31
N PHE A 6 -20.20 -9.04 -15.01
CA PHE A 6 -19.26 -7.91 -14.89
C PHE A 6 -19.20 -7.35 -13.47
N TYR A 7 -20.33 -7.00 -12.89
CA TYR A 7 -20.36 -6.42 -11.55
C TYR A 7 -19.94 -7.42 -10.48
N SER A 8 -20.38 -8.68 -10.57
CA SER A 8 -19.99 -9.72 -9.60
C SER A 8 -18.48 -9.95 -9.59
N LEU A 9 -17.85 -10.06 -10.76
CA LEU A 9 -16.39 -10.19 -10.87
C LEU A 9 -15.67 -8.93 -10.37
N THR A 10 -16.15 -7.74 -10.75
CA THR A 10 -15.53 -6.47 -10.30
C THR A 10 -15.59 -6.32 -8.79
N VAL A 11 -16.72 -6.61 -8.14
CA VAL A 11 -16.86 -6.59 -6.68
C VAL A 11 -15.92 -7.59 -6.03
N THR A 12 -15.86 -8.83 -6.53
CA THR A 12 -14.94 -9.86 -6.02
C THR A 12 -13.49 -9.39 -6.11
N PHE A 13 -13.06 -8.88 -7.26
CA PHE A 13 -11.69 -8.40 -7.46
C PHE A 13 -11.37 -7.16 -6.59
N THR A 14 -12.38 -6.32 -6.33
CA THR A 14 -12.24 -5.19 -5.42
C THR A 14 -12.03 -5.65 -4.00
N ILE A 15 -12.87 -6.57 -3.49
CA ILE A 15 -12.73 -7.15 -2.14
C ILE A 15 -11.34 -7.77 -1.98
N LEU A 16 -10.91 -8.61 -2.93
CA LEU A 16 -9.59 -9.25 -2.92
C LEU A 16 -8.43 -8.26 -2.88
N SER A 17 -8.56 -7.15 -3.60
CA SER A 17 -7.52 -6.12 -3.66
C SER A 17 -7.42 -5.27 -2.38
N VAL A 18 -8.53 -5.11 -1.66
CA VAL A 18 -8.62 -4.23 -0.48
C VAL A 18 -8.18 -4.93 0.81
N LEU A 19 -8.27 -6.27 0.89
CA LEU A 19 -7.93 -7.04 2.10
C LEU A 19 -6.57 -6.67 2.69
N GLY A 20 -5.53 -6.66 1.87
CA GLY A 20 -4.17 -6.31 2.30
C GLY A 20 -4.08 -4.87 2.80
N GLN A 21 -4.74 -3.92 2.14
CA GLN A 21 -4.70 -2.51 2.49
C GLN A 21 -5.39 -2.22 3.82
N VAL A 22 -6.56 -2.79 4.05
CA VAL A 22 -7.24 -2.69 5.36
C VAL A 22 -6.36 -3.25 6.46
N SER A 23 -5.75 -4.42 6.22
CA SER A 23 -4.92 -5.11 7.22
C SER A 23 -3.66 -4.34 7.62
N THR A 24 -3.16 -3.40 6.81
CA THR A 24 -1.96 -2.63 7.16
C THR A 24 -2.20 -1.60 8.26
N SER A 25 -3.39 -0.99 8.31
CA SER A 25 -3.63 0.20 9.14
C SER A 25 -4.78 0.07 10.13
N ILE A 26 -5.63 -0.97 10.03
CA ILE A 26 -6.84 -1.10 10.85
C ILE A 26 -6.55 -1.16 12.36
N TYR A 27 -5.42 -1.72 12.76
CA TYR A 27 -5.03 -1.90 14.17
C TYR A 27 -4.06 -0.81 14.67
N SER A 28 -3.64 0.13 13.81
CA SER A 28 -2.66 1.15 14.18
C SER A 28 -3.05 2.01 15.40
N PRO A 29 -4.34 2.33 15.66
CA PRO A 29 -4.72 3.05 16.88
C PRO A 29 -4.48 2.26 18.18
N PHE A 30 -4.19 0.96 18.07
CA PHE A 30 -4.02 0.04 19.20
C PHE A 30 -2.57 -0.47 19.36
N PHE A 31 -1.58 0.20 18.80
CA PHE A 31 -0.18 -0.24 18.91
C PHE A 31 0.29 -0.28 20.37
N PHE A 32 -0.08 0.71 21.19
CA PHE A 32 0.24 0.72 22.63
C PHE A 32 -0.47 -0.39 23.39
N ASP A 33 -1.75 -0.61 23.07
CA ASP A 33 -2.53 -1.66 23.72
C ASP A 33 -1.97 -3.06 23.39
N LEU A 34 -1.56 -3.28 22.12
CA LEU A 34 -0.93 -4.53 21.69
C LEU A 34 0.47 -4.71 22.33
N ALA A 35 1.26 -3.65 22.42
CA ALA A 35 2.55 -3.69 23.10
C ALA A 35 2.39 -4.09 24.57
N THR A 36 1.39 -3.52 25.24
CA THR A 36 1.05 -3.89 26.62
C THR A 36 0.56 -5.35 26.71
N LEU A 37 -0.32 -5.76 25.79
CA LEU A 37 -0.86 -7.13 25.76
C LEU A 37 0.23 -8.19 25.60
N TYR A 38 1.25 -7.93 24.77
CA TYR A 38 2.35 -8.88 24.51
C TYR A 38 3.57 -8.62 25.42
N ALA A 39 3.51 -7.71 26.38
CA ALA A 39 4.65 -7.28 27.19
C ALA A 39 5.88 -6.89 26.34
N SER A 40 5.64 -6.21 25.20
CA SER A 40 6.60 -5.88 24.16
C SER A 40 6.83 -4.38 24.06
N GLN A 41 7.86 -3.98 23.31
CA GLN A 41 8.08 -2.58 22.96
C GLN A 41 7.14 -2.14 21.84
N VAL A 42 6.64 -0.91 21.92
CA VAL A 42 5.75 -0.33 20.89
C VAL A 42 6.41 -0.35 19.51
N SER A 43 7.73 -0.08 19.44
CA SER A 43 8.51 -0.11 18.20
C SER A 43 8.47 -1.47 17.49
N ILE A 44 8.40 -2.58 18.22
CA ILE A 44 8.26 -3.93 17.64
C ILE A 44 6.86 -4.12 17.03
N ILE A 45 5.84 -3.63 17.71
CA ILE A 45 4.46 -3.66 17.17
C ILE A 45 4.36 -2.77 15.92
N GLU A 46 4.98 -1.60 15.92
CA GLU A 46 5.08 -0.71 14.77
C GLU A 46 5.80 -1.41 13.58
N GLN A 47 6.87 -2.15 13.84
CA GLN A 47 7.57 -2.94 12.83
C GLN A 47 6.72 -4.03 12.17
N SER A 48 5.64 -4.47 12.82
CA SER A 48 4.70 -5.43 12.23
C SER A 48 4.07 -4.93 10.92
N VAL A 49 3.98 -3.61 10.73
CA VAL A 49 3.55 -2.99 9.46
C VAL A 49 4.61 -3.24 8.39
N ALA A 50 5.89 -3.01 8.68
CA ALA A 50 6.99 -3.22 7.75
C ALA A 50 7.10 -4.70 7.34
N VAL A 51 7.03 -5.60 8.30
CA VAL A 51 7.10 -7.06 8.09
C VAL A 51 5.98 -7.55 7.18
N PHE A 52 4.75 -7.10 7.43
CA PHE A 52 3.61 -7.38 6.55
C PHE A 52 3.84 -6.84 5.14
N LEU A 53 4.29 -5.59 5.00
CA LEU A 53 4.50 -4.94 3.70
C LEU A 53 5.61 -5.62 2.87
N VAL A 54 6.68 -6.09 3.49
CA VAL A 54 7.73 -6.89 2.82
C VAL A 54 7.12 -8.16 2.26
N ALA A 55 6.42 -8.93 3.09
CA ALA A 55 5.77 -10.17 2.66
C ALA A 55 4.74 -9.93 1.55
N PHE A 56 3.95 -8.85 1.69
CA PHE A 56 2.95 -8.44 0.71
C PHE A 56 3.59 -8.03 -0.63
N SER A 57 4.68 -7.25 -0.61
CA SER A 57 5.38 -6.80 -1.83
C SER A 57 6.01 -7.97 -2.59
N VAL A 58 6.69 -8.87 -1.88
CA VAL A 58 7.30 -10.07 -2.47
C VAL A 58 6.23 -10.97 -3.08
N SER A 59 5.14 -11.22 -2.34
CA SER A 59 4.01 -12.01 -2.83
C SER A 59 3.36 -11.37 -4.05
N GLN A 60 3.18 -10.04 -4.06
CA GLN A 60 2.60 -9.31 -5.20
C GLN A 60 3.44 -9.47 -6.46
N LEU A 61 4.77 -9.32 -6.36
CA LEU A 61 5.68 -9.49 -7.49
C LEU A 61 5.70 -10.94 -7.98
N ALA A 62 5.90 -11.90 -7.06
CA ALA A 62 5.92 -13.32 -7.39
C ALA A 62 4.60 -13.76 -8.05
N SER A 63 3.47 -13.32 -7.52
CA SER A 63 2.15 -13.61 -8.07
C SER A 63 1.95 -13.01 -9.46
N GLY A 64 2.46 -11.80 -9.70
CA GLY A 64 2.42 -11.17 -11.02
C GLY A 64 3.20 -11.92 -12.09
N ILE A 65 4.28 -12.62 -11.70
CA ILE A 65 5.08 -13.45 -12.60
C ILE A 65 4.45 -14.84 -12.76
N VAL A 66 4.08 -15.48 -11.67
CA VAL A 66 3.67 -16.89 -11.63
C VAL A 66 2.25 -17.09 -12.15
N CYS A 67 1.37 -16.09 -12.01
CA CYS A 67 -0.05 -16.22 -12.35
C CYS A 67 -0.32 -16.55 -13.82
N ASP A 68 0.62 -16.31 -14.74
CA ASP A 68 0.45 -16.64 -16.15
C ASP A 68 0.75 -18.11 -16.47
N TYR A 69 1.39 -18.85 -15.53
CA TYR A 69 1.78 -20.26 -15.68
C TYR A 69 0.90 -21.24 -14.90
N ILE A 70 -0.03 -20.72 -14.09
CA ILE A 70 -0.85 -21.56 -13.21
C ILE A 70 -2.34 -21.20 -13.34
N ASN A 71 -3.18 -22.08 -12.85
CA ASN A 71 -4.62 -21.80 -12.77
C ASN A 71 -4.87 -20.63 -11.78
N LYS A 72 -5.17 -19.45 -12.32
CA LYS A 72 -5.34 -18.20 -11.57
C LYS A 72 -6.44 -18.30 -10.51
N GLN A 73 -7.52 -19.04 -10.78
CA GLN A 73 -8.60 -19.22 -9.82
C GLN A 73 -8.16 -20.04 -8.60
N LYS A 74 -7.45 -21.16 -8.83
CA LYS A 74 -6.88 -21.97 -7.74
C LYS A 74 -5.84 -21.16 -6.95
N PHE A 75 -5.05 -20.36 -7.66
CA PHE A 75 -4.03 -19.53 -7.02
C PHE A 75 -4.64 -18.44 -6.12
N LEU A 76 -5.70 -17.78 -6.58
CA LEU A 76 -6.47 -16.86 -5.72
C LEU A 76 -7.04 -17.58 -4.50
N PHE A 77 -7.62 -18.76 -4.70
CA PHE A 77 -8.20 -19.55 -3.61
C PHE A 77 -7.15 -19.85 -2.54
N TYR A 78 -5.98 -20.38 -2.91
CA TYR A 78 -4.90 -20.64 -1.95
C TYR A 78 -4.33 -19.36 -1.34
N GLY A 79 -4.21 -18.27 -2.10
CA GLY A 79 -3.80 -16.97 -1.59
C GLY A 79 -4.73 -16.46 -0.48
N ILE A 80 -6.05 -16.57 -0.67
CA ILE A 80 -7.03 -16.19 0.37
C ILE A 80 -6.92 -17.10 1.59
N LEU A 81 -6.74 -18.41 1.41
CA LEU A 81 -6.55 -19.33 2.53
C LEU A 81 -5.31 -19.00 3.35
N VAL A 82 -4.19 -18.66 2.69
CA VAL A 82 -2.96 -18.19 3.35
C VAL A 82 -3.23 -16.89 4.12
N PHE A 83 -3.95 -15.93 3.52
CA PHE A 83 -4.34 -14.69 4.19
C PHE A 83 -5.20 -14.96 5.44
N ILE A 84 -6.21 -15.83 5.34
CA ILE A 84 -7.07 -16.23 6.44
C ILE A 84 -6.26 -16.91 7.56
N ALA A 85 -5.37 -17.84 7.20
CA ALA A 85 -4.51 -18.52 8.16
C ALA A 85 -3.60 -17.54 8.91
N GLY A 86 -2.94 -16.61 8.19
CA GLY A 86 -2.12 -15.57 8.80
C GLY A 86 -2.93 -14.62 9.69
N THR A 87 -4.15 -14.28 9.28
CA THR A 87 -5.06 -13.46 10.09
C THR A 87 -5.47 -14.19 11.37
N LEU A 88 -5.75 -15.50 11.29
CA LEU A 88 -6.10 -16.31 12.45
C LEU A 88 -4.93 -16.44 13.43
N VAL A 89 -3.70 -16.65 12.90
CA VAL A 89 -2.49 -16.68 13.74
C VAL A 89 -2.30 -15.33 14.46
N ALA A 90 -2.47 -14.21 13.76
CA ALA A 90 -2.38 -12.90 14.38
C ALA A 90 -3.50 -12.63 15.41
N ALA A 91 -4.73 -13.11 15.15
CA ALA A 91 -5.87 -12.96 16.06
C ALA A 91 -5.73 -13.76 17.35
N LEU A 92 -5.06 -14.89 17.30
CA LEU A 92 -4.86 -15.83 18.42
C LEU A 92 -3.48 -15.66 19.08
N ALA A 93 -2.67 -14.72 18.64
CA ALA A 93 -1.33 -14.51 19.18
C ALA A 93 -1.39 -14.10 20.66
N SER A 94 -0.57 -14.75 21.48
CA SER A 94 -0.36 -14.45 22.89
C SER A 94 0.99 -13.76 23.15
N GLU A 95 1.85 -13.71 22.14
CA GLU A 95 3.19 -13.09 22.17
C GLU A 95 3.50 -12.38 20.84
N GLU A 96 4.44 -11.44 20.88
CA GLU A 96 4.81 -10.62 19.72
C GLU A 96 5.34 -11.44 18.54
N SER A 97 6.12 -12.49 18.80
CA SER A 97 6.72 -13.33 17.76
C SER A 97 5.63 -14.04 16.94
N THR A 98 4.64 -14.62 17.60
CA THR A 98 3.49 -15.26 16.95
C THR A 98 2.67 -14.24 16.16
N PHE A 99 2.48 -13.04 16.72
CA PHE A 99 1.82 -11.94 16.01
C PHE A 99 2.56 -11.56 14.73
N LEU A 100 3.88 -11.35 14.80
CA LEU A 100 4.71 -11.03 13.64
C LEU A 100 4.68 -12.12 12.57
N ILE A 101 4.76 -13.40 12.96
CA ILE A 101 4.61 -14.53 12.03
C ILE A 101 3.24 -14.49 11.33
N GLY A 102 2.17 -14.25 12.10
CA GLY A 102 0.83 -14.05 11.54
C GLY A 102 0.80 -12.94 10.49
N ARG A 103 1.49 -11.82 10.75
CA ARG A 103 1.60 -10.69 9.81
C ARG A 103 2.36 -11.03 8.53
N VAL A 104 3.44 -11.82 8.61
CA VAL A 104 4.16 -12.33 7.43
C VAL A 104 3.24 -13.20 6.57
N VAL A 105 2.61 -14.19 7.18
CA VAL A 105 1.73 -15.14 6.47
C VAL A 105 0.53 -14.41 5.84
N GLN A 106 -0.06 -13.46 6.58
CA GLN A 106 -1.16 -12.62 6.10
C GLN A 106 -0.73 -11.77 4.90
N GLY A 107 0.48 -11.17 4.93
CA GLY A 107 1.04 -10.40 3.83
C GLY A 107 1.25 -11.23 2.57
N LEU A 108 1.79 -12.45 2.72
CA LEU A 108 1.96 -13.40 1.60
C LEU A 108 0.63 -13.72 0.91
N GLY A 109 -0.42 -13.94 1.68
CA GLY A 109 -1.76 -14.20 1.12
C GLY A 109 -2.37 -12.98 0.43
N GLY A 110 -2.23 -11.79 1.04
CA GLY A 110 -2.80 -10.53 0.54
C GLY A 110 -2.24 -10.10 -0.82
N GLY A 111 -0.94 -10.31 -1.07
CA GLY A 111 -0.29 -9.94 -2.33
C GLY A 111 -0.83 -10.68 -3.54
N VAL A 112 -1.23 -11.93 -3.38
CA VAL A 112 -1.88 -12.74 -4.44
C VAL A 112 -3.18 -12.08 -4.91
N GLY A 113 -4.01 -11.63 -3.97
CA GLY A 113 -5.31 -11.01 -4.27
C GLY A 113 -5.20 -9.82 -5.20
N VAL A 114 -4.27 -8.91 -4.95
CA VAL A 114 -4.08 -7.67 -5.74
C VAL A 114 -3.58 -7.97 -7.14
N SER A 115 -2.50 -8.76 -7.26
CA SER A 115 -1.87 -9.03 -8.57
C SER A 115 -2.78 -9.81 -9.50
N VAL A 116 -3.34 -10.90 -8.98
CA VAL A 116 -4.14 -11.83 -9.82
C VAL A 116 -5.47 -11.20 -10.20
N SER A 117 -6.12 -10.44 -9.32
CA SER A 117 -7.37 -9.74 -9.65
C SER A 117 -7.19 -8.72 -10.77
N ARG A 118 -6.11 -7.93 -10.74
CA ARG A 118 -5.79 -6.98 -11.82
C ARG A 118 -5.43 -7.69 -13.13
N GLY A 119 -4.68 -8.79 -13.05
CA GLY A 119 -4.33 -9.63 -14.20
C GLY A 119 -5.56 -10.23 -14.87
N LEU A 120 -6.47 -10.82 -14.08
CA LEU A 120 -7.74 -11.38 -14.58
C LEU A 120 -8.65 -10.30 -15.16
N SER A 121 -8.75 -9.13 -14.55
CA SER A 121 -9.53 -8.02 -15.09
C SER A 121 -9.10 -7.68 -16.53
N ARG A 122 -7.79 -7.64 -16.80
CA ARG A 122 -7.25 -7.36 -18.15
C ARG A 122 -7.56 -8.45 -19.16
N GLN A 123 -7.65 -9.71 -18.72
CA GLN A 123 -7.89 -10.84 -19.62
C GLN A 123 -9.37 -11.06 -19.95
N ILE A 124 -10.25 -10.71 -19.00
CA ILE A 124 -11.68 -11.04 -19.06
C ILE A 124 -12.52 -9.88 -19.60
N PHE A 125 -12.15 -8.65 -19.27
CA PHE A 125 -12.98 -7.48 -19.54
C PHE A 125 -12.65 -6.83 -20.90
N SER A 126 -13.69 -6.37 -21.61
CA SER A 126 -13.51 -5.45 -22.74
C SER A 126 -12.88 -4.14 -22.27
N GLU A 127 -12.28 -3.36 -23.16
CA GLU A 127 -11.55 -2.13 -22.82
C GLU A 127 -12.37 -1.17 -21.93
N LYS A 128 -13.65 -0.92 -22.30
CA LYS A 128 -14.54 -0.08 -21.49
C LYS A 128 -14.82 -0.66 -20.11
N GLN A 129 -15.06 -1.98 -20.02
CA GLN A 129 -15.30 -2.68 -18.75
C GLN A 129 -14.02 -2.72 -17.91
N LEU A 130 -12.86 -2.93 -18.52
CA LEU A 130 -11.56 -2.92 -17.87
C LEU A 130 -11.29 -1.58 -17.19
N ASN A 131 -11.46 -0.47 -17.91
CA ASN A 131 -11.26 0.88 -17.36
C ASN A 131 -12.18 1.13 -16.16
N THR A 132 -13.45 0.72 -16.24
CA THR A 132 -14.40 0.85 -15.12
C THR A 132 -13.99 -0.01 -13.93
N SER A 133 -13.66 -1.28 -14.14
CA SER A 133 -13.29 -2.21 -13.08
C SER A 133 -12.00 -1.78 -12.39
N LEU A 134 -10.94 -1.45 -13.14
CA LEU A 134 -9.67 -1.00 -12.57
C LEU A 134 -9.82 0.33 -11.81
N SER A 135 -10.69 1.24 -12.29
CA SER A 135 -10.99 2.48 -11.56
C SER A 135 -11.63 2.20 -10.21
N LEU A 136 -12.63 1.32 -10.14
CA LEU A 136 -13.29 0.94 -8.90
C LEU A 136 -12.32 0.25 -7.93
N ILE A 137 -11.49 -0.68 -8.43
CA ILE A 137 -10.46 -1.35 -7.63
C ILE A 137 -9.47 -0.32 -7.07
N ASN A 138 -8.98 0.61 -7.89
CA ASN A 138 -8.01 1.61 -7.48
C ASN A 138 -8.58 2.62 -6.47
N ILE A 139 -9.83 3.04 -6.64
CA ILE A 139 -10.52 3.92 -5.67
C ILE A 139 -10.64 3.21 -4.33
N ALA A 140 -11.14 1.96 -4.32
CA ALA A 140 -11.28 1.18 -3.09
C ALA A 140 -9.93 0.93 -2.41
N PHE A 141 -8.90 0.60 -3.19
CA PHE A 141 -7.53 0.39 -2.72
C PHE A 141 -6.92 1.64 -2.07
N ALA A 142 -7.19 2.82 -2.63
CA ALA A 142 -6.70 4.09 -2.09
C ALA A 142 -7.44 4.54 -0.82
N ILE A 143 -8.75 4.28 -0.75
CA ILE A 143 -9.61 4.71 0.36
C ILE A 143 -9.48 3.75 1.56
N ALA A 144 -9.18 2.48 1.33
CA ALA A 144 -9.14 1.46 2.37
C ALA A 144 -8.22 1.81 3.56
N PRO A 145 -6.95 2.24 3.37
CA PRO A 145 -6.09 2.62 4.49
C PRO A 145 -6.58 3.85 5.25
N ALA A 146 -7.39 4.70 4.61
CA ALA A 146 -7.96 5.90 5.22
C ALA A 146 -9.06 5.58 6.23
N ILE A 147 -9.94 4.67 5.85
CA ILE A 147 -11.11 4.29 6.65
C ILE A 147 -10.73 3.24 7.69
N ALA A 148 -9.74 2.41 7.40
CA ALA A 148 -9.40 1.26 8.24
C ALA A 148 -9.07 1.64 9.70
N PRO A 149 -8.27 2.68 10.04
CA PRO A 149 -8.03 3.05 11.44
C PRO A 149 -9.31 3.44 12.17
N LEU A 150 -10.23 4.16 11.50
CA LEU A 150 -11.50 4.57 12.10
C LEU A 150 -12.39 3.36 12.40
N VAL A 151 -12.52 2.44 11.43
CA VAL A 151 -13.26 1.17 11.62
C VAL A 151 -12.62 0.34 12.73
N GLY A 152 -11.28 0.26 12.75
CA GLY A 152 -10.53 -0.43 13.79
C GLY A 152 -10.75 0.17 15.16
N THR A 153 -10.78 1.51 15.28
CA THR A 153 -11.07 2.18 16.56
C THR A 153 -12.48 1.85 17.06
N ILE A 154 -13.50 1.97 16.20
CA ILE A 154 -14.88 1.67 16.60
C ILE A 154 -15.01 0.22 17.08
N ILE A 155 -14.44 -0.73 16.34
CA ILE A 155 -14.50 -2.16 16.69
C ILE A 155 -13.70 -2.43 17.96
N GLY A 156 -12.47 -1.93 18.04
CA GLY A 156 -11.56 -2.22 19.14
C GLY A 156 -11.99 -1.61 20.47
N GLU A 157 -12.58 -0.42 20.46
CA GLU A 157 -13.14 0.21 21.67
C GLU A 157 -14.45 -0.45 22.12
N SER A 158 -15.27 -0.95 21.17
CA SER A 158 -16.57 -1.55 21.49
C SER A 158 -16.48 -3.04 21.87
N LEU A 159 -15.61 -3.81 21.20
CA LEU A 159 -15.57 -5.27 21.27
C LEU A 159 -14.20 -5.84 21.69
N GLY A 160 -13.22 -4.97 21.91
CA GLY A 160 -11.84 -5.34 22.25
C GLY A 160 -10.93 -5.54 21.03
N ILE A 161 -9.62 -5.56 21.29
CA ILE A 161 -8.57 -5.54 20.24
C ILE A 161 -8.64 -6.78 19.33
N SER A 162 -8.88 -7.95 19.91
CA SER A 162 -9.00 -9.21 19.15
C SER A 162 -10.11 -9.15 18.10
N ALA A 163 -11.18 -8.40 18.37
CA ALA A 163 -12.29 -8.23 17.44
C ALA A 163 -11.88 -7.54 16.13
N ILE A 164 -10.82 -6.72 16.14
CA ILE A 164 -10.26 -6.09 14.94
C ILE A 164 -9.74 -7.18 13.97
N PHE A 165 -9.00 -8.15 14.49
CA PHE A 165 -8.46 -9.26 13.69
C PHE A 165 -9.57 -10.24 13.27
N TYR A 166 -10.57 -10.48 14.11
CA TYR A 166 -11.76 -11.26 13.72
C TYR A 166 -12.58 -10.55 12.63
N PHE A 167 -12.66 -9.22 12.64
CA PHE A 167 -13.26 -8.47 11.54
C PHE A 167 -12.50 -8.68 10.23
N VAL A 168 -11.17 -8.62 10.24
CA VAL A 168 -10.34 -8.91 9.06
C VAL A 168 -10.50 -10.37 8.62
N LEU A 169 -10.64 -11.31 9.56
CA LEU A 169 -10.93 -12.71 9.28
C LEU A 169 -12.26 -12.86 8.54
N VAL A 170 -13.31 -12.19 9.02
CA VAL A 170 -14.63 -12.19 8.37
C VAL A 170 -14.53 -11.59 6.96
N MET A 171 -13.77 -10.52 6.76
CA MET A 171 -13.51 -9.97 5.40
C MET A 171 -12.83 -11.01 4.50
N GLY A 172 -11.84 -11.76 5.01
CA GLY A 172 -11.19 -12.85 4.29
C GLY A 172 -12.17 -13.98 3.91
N LEU A 173 -13.05 -14.37 4.83
CA LEU A 173 -14.10 -15.36 4.57
C LEU A 173 -15.12 -14.86 3.53
N LEU A 174 -15.52 -13.59 3.59
CA LEU A 174 -16.38 -12.96 2.58
C LEU A 174 -15.71 -12.92 1.21
N ALA A 175 -14.41 -12.66 1.15
CA ALA A 175 -13.65 -12.73 -0.09
C ALA A 175 -13.60 -14.15 -0.67
N LEU A 176 -13.42 -15.15 0.18
CA LEU A 176 -13.46 -16.57 -0.19
C LEU A 176 -14.84 -16.96 -0.74
N PHE A 177 -15.90 -16.59 -0.02
CA PHE A 177 -17.28 -16.81 -0.45
C PHE A 177 -17.59 -16.11 -1.77
N SER A 178 -17.16 -14.85 -1.93
CA SER A 178 -17.31 -14.09 -3.17
C SER A 178 -16.60 -14.77 -4.34
N LEU A 179 -15.37 -15.29 -4.14
CA LEU A 179 -14.64 -16.04 -5.16
C LEU A 179 -15.37 -17.34 -5.56
N PHE A 180 -15.93 -18.07 -4.59
CA PHE A 180 -16.75 -19.25 -4.88
C PHE A 180 -18.01 -18.91 -5.70
N SER A 181 -18.68 -17.82 -5.35
CA SER A 181 -19.91 -17.38 -6.04
C SER A 181 -19.69 -17.05 -7.52
N VAL A 182 -18.49 -16.57 -7.86
CA VAL A 182 -18.13 -16.24 -9.26
C VAL A 182 -17.32 -17.35 -9.95
N SER A 183 -17.06 -18.48 -9.29
CA SER A 183 -16.16 -19.53 -9.78
C SER A 183 -16.57 -20.07 -11.15
N ASN A 184 -17.86 -20.34 -11.36
CA ASN A 184 -18.41 -20.83 -12.64
C ASN A 184 -18.31 -19.77 -13.74
N ILE A 185 -18.52 -18.49 -13.39
CA ILE A 185 -18.36 -17.38 -14.34
C ILE A 185 -16.88 -17.28 -14.73
N LEU A 186 -15.98 -17.33 -13.75
CA LEU A 186 -14.56 -17.18 -13.95
C LEU A 186 -13.97 -18.32 -14.78
N SER A 187 -14.38 -19.55 -14.55
CA SER A 187 -13.90 -20.73 -15.31
C SER A 187 -14.23 -20.67 -16.80
N GLY A 188 -15.34 -20.04 -17.17
CA GLY A 188 -15.73 -19.84 -18.59
C GLY A 188 -14.88 -18.80 -19.34
N PHE A 189 -14.07 -18.01 -18.64
CA PHE A 189 -13.23 -16.95 -19.21
C PHE A 189 -11.71 -17.18 -19.02
N MET A 190 -11.31 -18.34 -18.47
CA MET A 190 -9.89 -18.64 -18.26
C MET A 190 -9.19 -18.85 -19.62
N PRO A 191 -8.21 -17.98 -19.98
CA PRO A 191 -7.41 -18.21 -21.17
C PRO A 191 -6.48 -19.42 -20.98
N PRO A 192 -6.06 -20.08 -22.06
CA PRO A 192 -5.01 -21.08 -22.01
C PRO A 192 -3.71 -20.47 -21.48
N ILE A 193 -2.90 -21.29 -20.82
CA ILE A 193 -1.57 -20.89 -20.34
C ILE A 193 -0.71 -20.52 -21.56
N SER A 194 -0.09 -19.33 -21.53
CA SER A 194 0.68 -18.80 -22.66
C SER A 194 2.19 -18.93 -22.41
N ASP A 195 2.89 -19.61 -23.31
CA ASP A 195 4.34 -19.84 -23.22
C ASP A 195 5.19 -18.62 -23.63
N ASN A 196 4.62 -17.63 -24.35
CA ASN A 196 5.39 -16.55 -24.99
C ASN A 196 5.56 -15.27 -24.15
N VAL A 197 4.87 -15.12 -23.00
CA VAL A 197 4.91 -13.87 -22.18
C VAL A 197 6.28 -13.69 -21.55
N PHE A 198 6.93 -14.78 -21.17
CA PHE A 198 8.21 -14.75 -20.44
C PHE A 198 9.36 -14.22 -21.29
N SER A 199 9.46 -14.62 -22.57
CA SER A 199 10.54 -14.19 -23.46
C SER A 199 10.53 -12.67 -23.71
N ASN A 200 9.35 -12.10 -23.95
CA ASN A 200 9.17 -10.67 -24.16
C ASN A 200 9.51 -9.86 -22.89
N THR A 201 9.13 -10.37 -21.72
CA THR A 201 9.42 -9.74 -20.42
C THR A 201 10.92 -9.79 -20.13
N LEU A 202 11.63 -10.88 -20.44
CA LEU A 202 13.09 -10.97 -20.27
C LEU A 202 13.86 -9.99 -21.17
N VAL A 203 13.42 -9.82 -22.42
CA VAL A 203 14.03 -8.84 -23.35
C VAL A 203 13.83 -7.42 -22.81
N LEU A 204 12.63 -7.08 -22.35
CA LEU A 204 12.35 -5.79 -21.73
C LEU A 204 13.24 -5.55 -20.49
N ILE A 205 13.35 -6.54 -19.59
CA ILE A 205 14.18 -6.43 -18.40
C ILE A 205 15.63 -6.15 -18.79
N LYS A 206 16.22 -6.91 -19.72
CA LYS A 206 17.62 -6.72 -20.14
C LYS A 206 17.89 -5.32 -20.72
N SER A 207 16.94 -4.76 -21.45
CA SER A 207 17.13 -3.45 -22.12
C SER A 207 16.81 -2.24 -21.24
N THR A 208 15.94 -2.38 -20.23
CA THR A 208 15.39 -1.23 -19.50
C THR A 208 15.46 -1.36 -17.98
N ILE A 209 16.07 -2.42 -17.42
CA ILE A 209 16.06 -2.70 -15.98
C ILE A 209 16.49 -1.52 -15.12
N MET A 210 17.56 -0.83 -15.49
CA MET A 210 18.07 0.32 -14.72
C MET A 210 17.06 1.46 -14.63
N LYS A 211 16.33 1.72 -15.73
CA LYS A 211 15.28 2.75 -15.76
C LYS A 211 14.07 2.34 -14.93
N LEU A 212 13.65 1.07 -15.05
CA LEU A 212 12.55 0.51 -14.28
C LEU A 212 12.84 0.55 -12.78
N VAL A 213 14.04 0.13 -12.38
CA VAL A 213 14.50 0.19 -10.98
C VAL A 213 14.57 1.63 -10.49
N SER A 214 15.11 2.56 -11.29
CA SER A 214 15.21 3.97 -10.87
C SER A 214 13.84 4.62 -10.66
N VAL A 215 12.89 4.44 -11.59
CA VAL A 215 11.52 4.96 -11.42
C VAL A 215 10.83 4.29 -10.24
N GLY A 216 10.94 2.96 -10.15
CA GLY A 216 10.37 2.17 -9.08
C GLY A 216 10.88 2.58 -7.71
N MET A 217 12.21 2.65 -7.54
CA MET A 217 12.84 3.05 -6.28
C MET A 217 12.49 4.49 -5.90
N ALA A 218 12.58 5.44 -6.82
CA ALA A 218 12.22 6.82 -6.54
C ALA A 218 10.77 6.96 -6.06
N SER A 219 9.83 6.31 -6.76
CA SER A 219 8.41 6.34 -6.38
C SER A 219 8.13 5.54 -5.11
N GLY A 220 8.81 4.42 -4.91
CA GLY A 220 8.71 3.62 -3.70
C GLY A 220 9.14 4.40 -2.46
N LEU A 221 10.27 5.11 -2.51
CA LEU A 221 10.74 5.95 -1.40
C LEU A 221 9.76 7.08 -1.08
N LEU A 222 9.12 7.71 -2.08
CA LEU A 222 8.06 8.69 -1.83
C LEU A 222 6.84 8.06 -1.16
N TYR A 223 6.47 6.84 -1.55
CA TYR A 223 5.39 6.11 -0.90
C TYR A 223 5.78 5.71 0.53
N GLY A 224 7.07 5.44 0.77
CA GLY A 224 7.64 5.19 2.09
C GLY A 224 7.43 6.34 3.08
N ILE A 225 7.44 7.59 2.61
CA ILE A 225 7.16 8.77 3.45
C ILE A 225 5.73 8.69 4.06
N ALA A 226 4.73 8.28 3.26
CA ALA A 226 3.38 8.09 3.77
C ALA A 226 3.32 6.97 4.82
N PHE A 227 4.10 5.91 4.66
CA PHE A 227 4.15 4.81 5.62
C PHE A 227 5.01 5.10 6.86
N CYS A 228 5.98 6.02 6.80
CA CYS A 228 6.56 6.60 8.01
C CYS A 228 5.46 7.19 8.90
N PHE A 229 4.55 8.00 8.33
CA PHE A 229 3.42 8.56 9.08
C PHE A 229 2.50 7.46 9.62
N ILE A 230 2.01 6.53 8.78
CA ILE A 230 1.08 5.48 9.21
C ILE A 230 1.65 4.65 10.37
N THR A 231 2.97 4.44 10.39
CA THR A 231 3.65 3.63 11.40
C THR A 231 3.88 4.39 12.70
N ILE A 232 4.45 5.60 12.65
CA ILE A 232 4.86 6.34 13.86
C ILE A 232 3.79 7.30 14.39
N ALA A 233 2.74 7.58 13.58
CA ALA A 233 1.74 8.56 13.95
C ALA A 233 0.99 8.26 15.27
N PRO A 234 0.69 6.99 15.63
CA PRO A 234 0.15 6.70 16.95
C PRO A 234 1.08 7.21 18.07
N SER A 235 2.38 6.90 18.00
CA SER A 235 3.37 7.37 18.99
C SER A 235 3.55 8.89 18.94
N MET A 236 3.66 9.46 17.73
CA MET A 236 3.86 10.90 17.55
C MET A 236 2.64 11.75 17.94
N VAL A 237 1.42 11.32 17.60
CA VAL A 237 0.22 12.14 17.74
C VAL A 237 -0.56 11.80 19.02
N MET A 238 -0.74 10.51 19.33
CA MET A 238 -1.53 10.12 20.49
C MET A 238 -0.74 10.26 21.78
N GLN A 239 0.52 9.82 21.83
CA GLN A 239 1.33 9.88 23.04
C GLN A 239 1.81 11.29 23.34
N GLN A 240 2.35 12.01 22.34
CA GLN A 240 2.93 13.34 22.53
C GLN A 240 1.86 14.43 22.79
N PHE A 241 0.67 14.29 22.20
CA PHE A 241 -0.41 15.30 22.31
C PHE A 241 -1.65 14.77 23.06
N GLU A 242 -1.57 13.59 23.68
CA GLU A 242 -2.65 12.98 24.48
C GLU A 242 -3.98 12.85 23.70
N LEU A 243 -3.91 12.60 22.39
CA LEU A 243 -5.10 12.50 21.55
C LEU A 243 -5.76 11.13 21.67
N SER A 244 -7.09 11.11 21.58
CA SER A 244 -7.86 9.88 21.55
C SER A 244 -7.64 9.10 20.24
N LYS A 245 -7.90 7.78 20.27
CA LYS A 245 -7.85 6.90 19.08
C LYS A 245 -8.76 7.40 17.95
N ILE A 246 -9.92 7.96 18.30
CA ILE A 246 -10.85 8.55 17.32
C ILE A 246 -10.25 9.78 16.65
N GLN A 247 -9.66 10.70 17.44
CA GLN A 247 -9.00 11.90 16.88
C GLN A 247 -7.86 11.52 15.95
N PHE A 248 -6.99 10.60 16.36
CA PHE A 248 -5.94 10.05 15.51
C PHE A 248 -6.51 9.47 14.20
N SER A 249 -7.57 8.68 14.28
CA SER A 249 -8.19 8.06 13.11
C SER A 249 -8.79 9.10 12.15
N VAL A 250 -9.37 10.18 12.66
CA VAL A 250 -9.86 11.31 11.87
C VAL A 250 -8.72 12.04 11.18
N TYR A 251 -7.61 12.32 11.87
CA TYR A 251 -6.45 12.97 11.26
C TYR A 251 -5.80 12.09 10.18
N SER A 252 -5.74 10.79 10.39
CA SER A 252 -5.26 9.83 9.38
C SER A 252 -6.18 9.78 8.15
N LEU A 253 -7.49 9.86 8.36
CA LEU A 253 -8.47 9.98 7.28
C LEU A 253 -8.26 11.27 6.46
N LEU A 254 -8.07 12.42 7.13
CA LEU A 254 -7.82 13.71 6.47
C LEU A 254 -6.49 13.70 5.68
N ALA A 255 -5.44 13.05 6.19
CA ALA A 255 -4.19 12.86 5.46
C ALA A 255 -4.42 12.09 4.15
N THR A 256 -5.18 10.99 4.21
CA THR A 256 -5.48 10.22 3.00
C THR A 256 -6.43 10.96 2.05
N LEU A 257 -7.37 11.77 2.55
CA LEU A 257 -8.17 12.65 1.70
C LEU A 257 -7.31 13.67 0.96
N SER A 258 -6.25 14.18 1.60
CA SER A 258 -5.27 15.06 0.93
C SER A 258 -4.56 14.35 -0.21
N PHE A 259 -4.21 13.07 -0.07
CA PHE A 259 -3.69 12.24 -1.17
C PHE A 259 -4.70 12.14 -2.33
N VAL A 260 -5.97 11.91 -2.04
CA VAL A 260 -7.02 11.84 -3.07
C VAL A 260 -7.15 13.17 -3.79
N VAL A 261 -7.15 14.29 -3.05
CA VAL A 261 -7.18 15.65 -3.64
C VAL A 261 -5.97 15.86 -4.57
N GLY A 262 -4.77 15.46 -4.15
CA GLY A 262 -3.56 15.50 -4.98
C GLY A 262 -3.69 14.67 -6.27
N SER A 263 -4.25 13.46 -6.16
CA SER A 263 -4.50 12.59 -7.31
C SER A 263 -5.51 13.18 -8.31
N VAL A 264 -6.56 13.83 -7.81
CA VAL A 264 -7.53 14.55 -8.66
C VAL A 264 -6.88 15.79 -9.29
N PHE A 265 -6.09 16.53 -8.52
CA PHE A 265 -5.37 17.69 -9.02
C PHE A 265 -4.38 17.33 -10.14
N ASN A 266 -3.71 16.16 -10.04
CA ASN A 266 -2.84 15.63 -11.09
C ASN A 266 -3.56 15.53 -12.46
N ILE A 267 -4.85 15.18 -12.49
CA ILE A 267 -5.63 15.07 -13.73
C ILE A 267 -5.79 16.43 -14.41
N ARG A 268 -5.89 17.52 -13.62
CA ARG A 268 -6.06 18.89 -14.12
C ARG A 268 -4.75 19.52 -14.62
N LEU A 269 -3.61 18.99 -14.21
CA LEU A 269 -2.29 19.46 -14.64
C LEU A 269 -1.92 18.92 -16.03
N THR A 270 -2.65 19.33 -17.06
CA THR A 270 -2.47 18.82 -18.44
C THR A 270 -1.23 19.41 -19.14
N SER A 271 -0.71 20.56 -18.68
CA SER A 271 0.44 21.24 -19.27
C SER A 271 1.79 20.57 -19.01
N LEU A 272 1.88 19.68 -18.02
CA LEU A 272 3.11 19.02 -17.62
C LEU A 272 3.07 17.52 -17.99
N SER A 273 4.22 17.01 -18.47
CA SER A 273 4.37 15.56 -18.70
C SER A 273 4.38 14.79 -17.37
N PRO A 274 4.05 13.48 -17.38
CA PRO A 274 4.11 12.67 -16.15
C PRO A 274 5.46 12.73 -15.43
N LEU A 275 6.57 12.74 -16.17
CA LEU A 275 7.92 12.86 -15.62
C LEU A 275 8.18 14.23 -14.98
N GLN A 276 7.68 15.31 -15.58
CA GLN A 276 7.79 16.65 -15.01
C GLN A 276 7.02 16.78 -13.72
N LYS A 277 5.76 16.31 -13.68
CA LYS A 277 4.93 16.29 -12.47
C LYS A 277 5.60 15.48 -11.36
N PHE A 278 6.12 14.30 -11.67
CA PHE A 278 6.82 13.44 -10.73
C PHE A 278 8.06 14.16 -10.14
N ARG A 279 8.88 14.80 -10.98
CA ARG A 279 10.06 15.57 -10.55
C ARG A 279 9.71 16.76 -9.67
N VAL A 280 8.71 17.55 -10.08
CA VAL A 280 8.26 18.71 -9.29
C VAL A 280 7.74 18.27 -7.93
N SER A 281 6.90 17.23 -7.88
CA SER A 281 6.40 16.70 -6.62
C SER A 281 7.52 16.18 -5.72
N SER A 282 8.50 15.46 -6.28
CA SER A 282 9.66 14.98 -5.51
C SER A 282 10.51 16.14 -4.96
N LEU A 283 10.70 17.21 -5.74
CA LEU A 283 11.43 18.39 -5.31
C LEU A 283 10.67 19.13 -4.19
N CYS A 284 9.38 19.34 -4.35
CA CYS A 284 8.54 19.95 -3.32
C CYS A 284 8.56 19.14 -2.02
N LEU A 285 8.47 17.81 -2.12
CA LEU A 285 8.55 16.92 -0.96
C LEU A 285 9.90 17.00 -0.27
N ALA A 286 11.01 17.01 -1.00
CA ALA A 286 12.34 17.15 -0.42
C ALA A 286 12.52 18.52 0.29
N ALA A 287 12.12 19.61 -0.37
CA ALA A 287 12.17 20.93 0.24
C ALA A 287 11.30 21.05 1.50
N LEU A 288 10.07 20.51 1.44
CA LEU A 288 9.14 20.51 2.56
C LEU A 288 9.67 19.67 3.74
N SER A 289 10.26 18.49 3.46
CA SER A 289 10.81 17.62 4.50
C SER A 289 12.04 18.23 5.16
N VAL A 290 12.92 18.92 4.39
CA VAL A 290 14.05 19.66 4.96
C VAL A 290 13.56 20.81 5.83
N LEU A 291 12.59 21.59 5.36
CA LEU A 291 12.01 22.69 6.13
C LEU A 291 11.37 22.18 7.44
N PHE A 292 10.62 21.09 7.36
CA PHE A 292 10.00 20.47 8.53
C PHE A 292 11.07 19.98 9.53
N ALA A 293 12.13 19.32 9.06
CA ALA A 293 13.21 18.89 9.93
C ALA A 293 13.90 20.07 10.62
N LEU A 294 14.19 21.17 9.86
CA LEU A 294 14.74 22.38 10.46
C LEU A 294 13.82 22.98 11.55
N THR A 295 12.50 22.98 11.34
CA THR A 295 11.56 23.46 12.36
C THR A 295 11.53 22.58 13.60
N VAL A 296 11.58 21.25 13.43
CA VAL A 296 11.62 20.29 14.54
C VAL A 296 12.87 20.45 15.39
N PHE A 297 14.05 20.60 14.77
CA PHE A 297 15.32 20.72 15.50
C PHE A 297 15.64 22.13 15.99
N SER A 298 14.99 23.17 15.46
CA SER A 298 15.19 24.56 15.93
C SER A 298 14.24 24.99 17.03
N SER A 299 13.09 24.32 17.19
CA SER A 299 12.09 24.62 18.21
C SER A 299 12.01 23.49 19.23
N SER A 300 12.00 23.82 20.51
CA SER A 300 11.90 22.83 21.60
C SER A 300 10.61 21.99 21.59
N GLN A 301 9.58 22.42 20.86
CA GLN A 301 8.33 21.67 20.67
C GLN A 301 7.68 22.01 19.33
N SER A 302 7.54 21.02 18.45
CA SER A 302 6.71 21.16 17.25
C SER A 302 5.24 21.00 17.62
N GLY A 303 4.44 22.03 17.37
CA GLY A 303 2.99 21.98 17.64
C GLY A 303 2.26 20.99 16.73
N LEU A 304 1.17 20.39 17.21
CA LEU A 304 0.32 19.45 16.46
C LEU A 304 -0.07 20.01 15.09
N VAL A 305 -0.40 21.30 15.00
CA VAL A 305 -0.81 21.94 13.73
C VAL A 305 0.30 21.90 12.69
N SER A 306 1.56 22.12 13.08
CA SER A 306 2.71 22.08 12.14
C SER A 306 2.95 20.66 11.61
N ILE A 307 2.82 19.65 12.47
CA ILE A 307 2.93 18.22 12.09
C ILE A 307 1.82 17.83 11.11
N LEU A 308 0.57 18.16 11.43
CA LEU A 308 -0.57 17.84 10.59
C LEU A 308 -0.51 18.58 9.24
N ALA A 309 -0.13 19.86 9.25
CA ALA A 309 0.06 20.63 8.00
C ALA A 309 1.13 20.00 7.11
N TYR A 310 2.29 19.63 7.70
CA TYR A 310 3.34 18.91 6.97
C TYR A 310 2.80 17.60 6.39
N CYS A 311 2.08 16.79 7.17
CA CYS A 311 1.53 15.53 6.70
C CYS A 311 0.54 15.73 5.54
N TYR A 312 -0.40 16.67 5.65
CA TYR A 312 -1.42 16.88 4.64
C TYR A 312 -0.83 17.37 3.32
N ILE A 313 0.14 18.31 3.37
CA ILE A 313 0.84 18.79 2.18
C ILE A 313 1.67 17.66 1.56
N THR A 314 2.32 16.84 2.39
CA THR A 314 3.10 15.68 1.95
C THR A 314 2.22 14.67 1.22
N PHE A 315 1.08 14.28 1.82
CA PHE A 315 0.14 13.35 1.19
C PHE A 315 -0.44 13.90 -0.12
N PHE A 316 -0.68 15.21 -0.21
CA PHE A 316 -1.11 15.86 -1.45
C PHE A 316 -0.08 15.67 -2.57
N PHE A 317 1.21 15.95 -2.33
CA PHE A 317 2.24 15.77 -3.35
C PHE A 317 2.51 14.29 -3.70
N ILE A 318 2.42 13.38 -2.73
CA ILE A 318 2.46 11.93 -2.99
C ILE A 318 1.28 11.54 -3.90
N GLY A 319 0.09 12.11 -3.68
CA GLY A 319 -1.09 11.91 -4.52
C GLY A 319 -0.89 12.33 -5.98
N ILE A 320 -0.10 13.38 -6.24
CA ILE A 320 0.29 13.77 -7.60
C ILE A 320 1.34 12.79 -8.17
N ALA A 321 2.36 12.44 -7.38
CA ALA A 321 3.51 11.65 -7.83
C ALA A 321 3.16 10.20 -8.17
N MET A 322 2.30 9.54 -7.37
CA MET A 322 2.02 8.11 -7.51
C MET A 322 1.38 7.73 -8.86
N PRO A 323 0.31 8.37 -9.35
CA PRO A 323 -0.23 8.09 -10.67
C PRO A 323 0.78 8.35 -11.79
N CYS A 324 1.64 9.38 -11.64
CA CYS A 324 2.67 9.69 -12.62
C CYS A 324 3.71 8.57 -12.73
N SER A 325 4.17 8.01 -11.60
CA SER A 325 5.13 6.91 -11.60
C SER A 325 4.56 5.66 -12.31
N VAL A 326 3.30 5.33 -12.05
CA VAL A 326 2.60 4.23 -12.75
C VAL A 326 2.56 4.48 -14.25
N THR A 327 2.20 5.69 -14.68
CA THR A 327 2.15 6.06 -16.11
C THR A 327 3.54 5.95 -16.76
N ILE A 328 4.59 6.43 -16.08
CA ILE A 328 5.98 6.32 -16.58
C ILE A 328 6.38 4.85 -16.71
N MET A 329 6.12 4.02 -15.70
CA MET A 329 6.45 2.60 -15.72
C MET A 329 5.73 1.86 -16.84
N LEU A 330 4.44 2.08 -17.02
CA LEU A 330 3.64 1.43 -18.06
C LEU A 330 4.04 1.87 -19.47
N GLY A 331 4.59 3.07 -19.63
CA GLY A 331 5.08 3.58 -20.92
C GLY A 331 6.30 2.85 -21.48
N TYR A 332 6.96 1.97 -20.71
CA TYR A 332 8.11 1.22 -21.22
C TYR A 332 7.73 0.03 -22.12
N SER A 333 6.54 -0.55 -21.99
CA SER A 333 6.08 -1.64 -22.85
C SER A 333 4.57 -1.87 -22.71
N GLU A 334 3.88 -1.89 -23.84
CA GLU A 334 2.45 -2.25 -23.87
C GLU A 334 2.25 -3.77 -23.70
N THR A 335 3.14 -4.58 -24.29
CA THR A 335 3.04 -6.05 -24.24
C THR A 335 3.31 -6.63 -22.85
N SER A 336 4.10 -5.95 -22.03
CA SER A 336 4.46 -6.37 -20.67
C SER A 336 3.78 -5.52 -19.57
N ALA A 337 2.68 -4.85 -19.87
CA ALA A 337 2.01 -3.93 -18.94
C ALA A 337 1.56 -4.60 -17.62
N GLY A 338 1.24 -5.91 -17.63
CA GLY A 338 0.93 -6.68 -16.43
C GLY A 338 2.11 -6.79 -15.48
N PHE A 339 3.27 -7.19 -16.02
CA PHE A 339 4.53 -7.26 -15.27
C PHE A 339 4.94 -5.88 -14.73
N LEU A 340 4.88 -4.84 -15.56
CA LEU A 340 5.23 -3.47 -15.15
C LEU A 340 4.32 -2.94 -14.05
N ALA A 341 3.03 -3.25 -14.07
CA ALA A 341 2.11 -2.90 -12.99
C ALA A 341 2.42 -3.65 -11.68
N ALA A 342 2.76 -4.94 -11.76
CA ALA A 342 3.17 -5.72 -10.59
C ALA A 342 4.51 -5.22 -10.02
N LEU A 343 5.47 -4.91 -10.89
CA LEU A 343 6.77 -4.35 -10.52
C LEU A 343 6.62 -2.97 -9.86
N THR A 344 5.74 -2.12 -10.38
CA THR A 344 5.43 -0.82 -9.77
C THR A 344 4.86 -1.00 -8.36
N GLY A 345 3.89 -1.89 -8.20
CA GLY A 345 3.33 -2.21 -6.89
C GLY A 345 4.35 -2.79 -5.91
N PHE A 346 5.25 -3.63 -6.39
CA PHE A 346 6.37 -4.16 -5.61
C PHE A 346 7.26 -3.03 -5.07
N PHE A 347 7.69 -2.10 -5.93
CA PHE A 347 8.53 -0.98 -5.49
C PHE A 347 7.80 -0.04 -4.53
N HIS A 348 6.52 0.24 -4.76
CA HIS A 348 5.72 1.07 -3.85
C HIS A 348 5.62 0.43 -2.47
N LEU A 349 5.30 -0.86 -2.37
CA LEU A 349 5.17 -1.55 -1.09
C LEU A 349 6.51 -1.82 -0.42
N THR A 350 7.57 -2.08 -1.20
CA THR A 350 8.93 -2.19 -0.66
C THR A 350 9.39 -0.85 -0.08
N GLY A 351 9.14 0.25 -0.79
CA GLY A 351 9.41 1.59 -0.28
C GLY A 351 8.59 1.92 0.96
N ALA A 352 7.32 1.52 0.99
CA ALA A 352 6.46 1.61 2.17
C ALA A 352 7.04 0.84 3.35
N ALA A 353 7.52 -0.39 3.13
CA ALA A 353 8.17 -1.20 4.15
C ALA A 353 9.47 -0.55 4.66
N ILE A 354 10.29 0.00 3.74
CA ILE A 354 11.51 0.74 4.11
C ILE A 354 11.15 1.95 4.99
N GLY A 355 10.15 2.74 4.61
CA GLY A 355 9.70 3.89 5.40
C GLY A 355 9.20 3.49 6.78
N ALA A 356 8.32 2.49 6.84
CA ALA A 356 7.80 1.94 8.09
C ALA A 356 8.92 1.41 9.01
N TYR A 357 9.93 0.76 8.45
CA TYR A 357 11.03 0.19 9.22
C TYR A 357 12.05 1.26 9.66
N VAL A 358 12.48 2.12 8.74
CA VAL A 358 13.49 3.15 9.03
C VAL A 358 13.05 4.08 10.17
N VAL A 359 11.79 4.48 10.18
CA VAL A 359 11.27 5.38 11.23
C VAL A 359 11.30 4.74 12.63
N THR A 360 11.16 3.41 12.72
CA THR A 360 11.19 2.68 14.00
C THR A 360 12.59 2.34 14.49
N LEU A 361 13.62 2.43 13.61
CA LEU A 361 15.02 2.22 14.00
C LEU A 361 15.65 3.44 14.68
N LEU A 362 15.09 4.63 14.47
CA LEU A 362 15.62 5.86 15.04
C LEU A 362 15.21 5.95 16.52
N THR A 363 16.20 5.86 17.40
CA THR A 363 16.01 5.98 18.87
C THR A 363 15.90 7.43 19.31
N LEU A 364 15.05 8.19 18.62
CA LEU A 364 14.78 9.62 18.85
C LEU A 364 13.32 9.79 19.27
N GLU A 365 12.97 11.00 19.70
CA GLU A 365 11.57 11.35 19.89
C GLU A 365 10.75 11.11 18.60
N PRO A 366 9.50 10.64 18.67
CA PRO A 366 8.72 10.24 17.51
C PRO A 366 8.66 11.29 16.39
N THR A 367 8.54 12.58 16.73
CA THR A 367 8.52 13.68 15.77
C THR A 367 9.88 13.90 15.10
N GLU A 368 10.97 13.77 15.85
CA GLU A 368 12.34 13.85 15.31
C GLU A 368 12.64 12.68 14.37
N ALA A 369 12.32 11.46 14.79
CA ALA A 369 12.46 10.26 13.98
C ALA A 369 11.68 10.38 12.66
N PHE A 370 10.43 10.84 12.73
CA PHE A 370 9.59 11.08 11.56
C PHE A 370 10.21 12.12 10.62
N SER A 371 10.69 13.25 11.15
CA SER A 371 11.26 14.33 10.35
C SER A 371 12.53 13.89 9.61
N LEU A 372 13.44 13.17 10.29
CA LEU A 372 14.67 12.67 9.69
C LEU A 372 14.41 11.56 8.66
N ALA A 373 13.53 10.60 8.98
CA ALA A 373 13.19 9.52 8.07
C ALA A 373 12.59 10.08 6.76
N THR A 374 11.62 11.00 6.86
CA THR A 374 10.99 11.59 5.69
C THR A 374 11.95 12.48 4.88
N CYS A 375 12.85 13.19 5.55
CA CYS A 375 13.92 13.97 4.91
C CYS A 375 14.87 13.05 4.12
N ALA A 376 15.37 11.98 4.74
CA ALA A 376 16.27 11.03 4.09
C ALA A 376 15.62 10.35 2.86
N LEU A 377 14.37 9.88 3.00
CA LEU A 377 13.65 9.23 1.91
C LEU A 377 13.33 10.18 0.75
N SER A 378 12.97 11.43 1.04
CA SER A 378 12.67 12.44 0.00
C SER A 378 13.93 12.86 -0.75
N ILE A 379 15.05 13.05 -0.05
CA ILE A 379 16.35 13.37 -0.67
C ILE A 379 16.84 12.20 -1.52
N ALA A 380 16.76 10.97 -1.02
CA ALA A 380 17.13 9.78 -1.79
C ALA A 380 16.26 9.62 -3.05
N SER A 381 14.94 9.83 -2.92
CA SER A 381 14.02 9.77 -4.06
C SER A 381 14.36 10.80 -5.13
N ILE A 382 14.60 12.07 -4.76
CA ILE A 382 14.92 13.11 -5.74
C ILE A 382 16.30 12.88 -6.36
N ALA A 383 17.30 12.42 -5.63
CA ALA A 383 18.61 12.07 -6.17
C ALA A 383 18.48 11.03 -7.29
N ILE A 384 17.70 9.96 -7.06
CA ILE A 384 17.41 8.95 -8.08
C ILE A 384 16.60 9.55 -9.23
N CYS A 385 15.63 10.42 -8.95
CA CYS A 385 14.79 11.04 -9.98
C CYS A 385 15.57 11.88 -10.98
N PHE A 386 16.67 12.52 -10.56
CA PHE A 386 17.54 13.28 -11.46
C PHE A 386 18.36 12.39 -12.41
N THR A 387 18.57 11.13 -12.11
CA THR A 387 19.22 10.17 -13.03
C THR A 387 18.32 9.77 -14.19
N LEU A 388 17.00 10.00 -14.07
CA LEU A 388 16.02 9.69 -15.11
C LEU A 388 16.17 10.72 -16.26
N LYS A 389 16.64 10.30 -17.42
CA LYS A 389 16.69 11.15 -18.61
C LYS A 389 15.29 11.27 -19.23
N LYS A 390 15.01 12.46 -19.85
CA LYS A 390 13.83 12.60 -20.74
C LYS A 390 13.93 11.60 -21.88
N HIS A 391 12.87 10.88 -22.14
CA HIS A 391 12.66 10.14 -23.40
C HIS A 391 11.91 11.00 -24.38
#